data_66021f6c9cd6940df6ae023a221d87a2
#
_entry.id   66021f6c9cd6940df6ae023a221d87a2
#
_cell.length_a   1.000
_cell.length_b   1.000
_cell.length_c   1.000
_cell.angle_alpha   90.00
_cell.angle_beta   90.00
_cell.angle_gamma   90.00
#
_symmetry.space_group_name_H-M   'P 1'
#
loop_
_entity.id
_entity.type
_entity.pdbx_description
1 polymer ?
#
loop_
_entity_poly.entity_id
_entity_poly.type
_entity_poly.pdbx_seq_one_letter_code
_entity_poly.pdbx_strand_id
1 'polypeptide(L)'
;MTATISTPLGSRLDTALGRFTMYRLVLWVLAVLAVYSLLLNVLGWLTFGLPEMIAHLVLCLGLTYASNRAIAALFHVHPHSESSLITGLLLYFLFWPTQFPAGLLSLDLAGVALACVIASASKYALAWRGRHIFNPAAAGAFITGLTGLNIATWWAATPAMLWLVLPGVLLVLFRVRKLL
;
A
#
# COMPACT_ATOMS: atom_id res chain seq x y z
N MET A 1 3.92 -29.23 28.77
CA MET A 1 3.93 -29.76 27.39
C MET A 1 2.55 -29.62 26.80
N THR A 2 2.27 -28.54 26.09
CA THR A 2 1.00 -28.33 25.39
C THR A 2 1.20 -28.76 23.92
N ALA A 3 0.63 -29.91 23.58
CA ALA A 3 0.62 -30.40 22.22
C ALA A 3 -0.22 -29.47 21.35
N THR A 4 0.42 -28.74 20.45
CA THR A 4 -0.23 -27.93 19.44
C THR A 4 -0.84 -28.89 18.40
N ILE A 5 -2.15 -29.10 18.46
CA ILE A 5 -2.88 -29.89 17.46
C ILE A 5 -2.83 -29.08 16.16
N SER A 6 -1.87 -29.38 15.29
CA SER A 6 -1.81 -28.82 13.94
C SER A 6 -2.91 -29.48 13.10
N THR A 7 -3.97 -28.73 12.78
CA THR A 7 -4.96 -29.19 11.81
C THR A 7 -4.31 -29.37 10.43
N PRO A 8 -4.69 -30.37 9.63
CA PRO A 8 -4.08 -30.64 8.31
C PRO A 8 -4.19 -29.44 7.33
N LEU A 9 -5.14 -28.55 7.55
CA LEU A 9 -5.28 -27.29 6.80
C LEU A 9 -4.17 -26.29 7.18
N GLY A 10 -3.80 -26.21 8.46
CA GLY A 10 -2.73 -25.33 8.95
C GLY A 10 -1.37 -25.71 8.37
N SER A 11 -1.06 -27.02 8.28
CA SER A 11 0.22 -27.48 7.73
C SER A 11 0.38 -27.23 6.23
N ARG A 12 -0.68 -27.31 5.45
CA ARG A 12 -0.68 -26.98 4.02
C ARG A 12 -0.52 -25.49 3.77
N LEU A 13 -1.20 -24.64 4.53
CA LEU A 13 -1.03 -23.19 4.49
C LEU A 13 0.39 -22.79 4.91
N ASP A 14 0.96 -23.45 5.92
CA ASP A 14 2.32 -23.22 6.38
C ASP A 14 3.36 -23.54 5.30
N THR A 15 3.19 -24.63 4.59
CA THR A 15 4.11 -25.03 3.51
C THR A 15 4.01 -24.08 2.33
N ALA A 16 2.81 -23.63 1.97
CA ALA A 16 2.58 -22.67 0.89
C ALA A 16 3.11 -21.27 1.24
N LEU A 17 2.81 -20.78 2.44
CA LEU A 17 3.24 -19.46 2.92
C LEU A 17 4.73 -19.42 3.27
N GLY A 18 5.33 -20.56 3.63
CA GLY A 18 6.77 -20.68 3.97
C GLY A 18 7.70 -20.28 2.81
N ARG A 19 7.21 -20.37 1.57
CA ARG A 19 7.96 -20.01 0.35
C ARG A 19 7.98 -18.49 0.07
N PHE A 20 7.12 -17.70 0.73
CA PHE A 20 7.03 -16.26 0.50
C PHE A 20 7.68 -15.48 1.64
N THR A 21 8.47 -14.48 1.28
CA THR A 21 8.89 -13.46 2.25
C THR A 21 7.66 -12.69 2.71
N MET A 22 7.69 -12.14 3.93
CA MET A 22 6.59 -11.34 4.47
C MET A 22 6.24 -10.15 3.55
N TYR A 23 7.25 -9.50 2.97
CA TYR A 23 7.05 -8.39 2.02
C TYR A 23 6.30 -8.84 0.77
N ARG A 24 6.63 -10.00 0.21
CA ARG A 24 5.92 -10.55 -0.95
C ARG A 24 4.48 -10.89 -0.63
N LEU A 25 4.22 -11.46 0.54
CA LEU A 25 2.85 -11.78 0.95
C LEU A 25 2.00 -10.51 1.06
N VAL A 26 2.49 -9.47 1.74
CA VAL A 26 1.80 -8.18 1.87
C VAL A 26 1.60 -7.53 0.50
N LEU A 27 2.62 -7.56 -0.36
CA LEU A 27 2.51 -7.03 -1.72
C LEU A 27 1.41 -7.74 -2.52
N TRP A 28 1.35 -9.07 -2.48
CA TRP A 28 0.32 -9.84 -3.17
C TRP A 28 -1.08 -9.55 -2.63
N VAL A 29 -1.25 -9.49 -1.32
CA VAL A 29 -2.56 -9.16 -0.70
C VAL A 29 -3.01 -7.77 -1.15
N LEU A 30 -2.14 -6.76 -1.10
CA LEU A 30 -2.47 -5.41 -1.54
C LEU A 30 -2.75 -5.33 -3.06
N ALA A 31 -1.97 -6.05 -3.88
CA ALA A 31 -2.19 -6.10 -5.32
C ALA A 31 -3.55 -6.75 -5.67
N VAL A 32 -3.89 -7.86 -5.01
CA VAL A 32 -5.20 -8.52 -5.18
C VAL A 32 -6.33 -7.59 -4.73
N LEU A 33 -6.17 -6.86 -3.63
CA LEU A 33 -7.15 -5.86 -3.19
C LEU A 33 -7.30 -4.72 -4.21
N ALA A 34 -6.20 -4.26 -4.83
CA ALA A 34 -6.27 -3.23 -5.87
C ALA A 34 -7.02 -3.73 -7.11
N VAL A 35 -6.73 -4.93 -7.59
CA VAL A 35 -7.48 -5.54 -8.71
C VAL A 35 -8.95 -5.72 -8.33
N TYR A 36 -9.23 -6.21 -7.13
CA TYR A 36 -10.60 -6.36 -6.64
C TYR A 36 -11.36 -5.03 -6.57
N SER A 37 -10.70 -3.94 -6.16
CA SER A 37 -11.32 -2.62 -6.15
C SER A 37 -11.73 -2.15 -7.55
N LEU A 38 -10.90 -2.41 -8.57
CA LEU A 38 -11.22 -2.12 -9.97
C LEU A 38 -12.41 -2.97 -10.46
N LEU A 39 -12.46 -4.25 -10.10
CA LEU A 39 -13.59 -5.12 -10.44
C LEU A 39 -14.89 -4.64 -9.79
N LEU A 40 -14.86 -4.28 -8.51
CA LEU A 40 -16.02 -3.73 -7.81
C LEU A 40 -16.50 -2.42 -8.43
N ASN A 41 -15.59 -1.60 -8.92
CA ASN A 41 -15.94 -0.38 -9.63
C ASN A 41 -16.64 -0.69 -10.95
N VAL A 42 -16.15 -1.63 -11.75
CA VAL A 42 -16.80 -2.09 -13.00
C VAL A 42 -18.19 -2.65 -12.74
N LEU A 43 -18.38 -3.33 -11.60
CA LEU A 43 -19.67 -3.87 -11.18
C LEU A 43 -20.62 -2.81 -10.59
N GLY A 44 -20.18 -1.54 -10.50
CA GLY A 44 -20.99 -0.44 -9.96
C GLY A 44 -21.15 -0.41 -8.45
N TRP A 45 -20.32 -1.19 -7.72
CA TRP A 45 -20.33 -1.23 -6.24
C TRP A 45 -19.49 -0.13 -5.60
N LEU A 46 -18.63 0.49 -6.38
CA LEU A 46 -17.87 1.69 -6.00
C LEU A 46 -18.29 2.85 -6.91
N THR A 47 -18.36 4.04 -6.35
CA THR A 47 -18.86 5.25 -7.04
C THR A 47 -17.75 6.07 -7.69
N PHE A 48 -16.53 5.53 -7.80
CA PHE A 48 -15.41 6.22 -8.44
C PHE A 48 -15.47 6.04 -9.97
N GLY A 49 -14.92 6.98 -10.71
CA GLY A 49 -14.68 6.78 -12.13
C GLY A 49 -13.56 5.75 -12.35
N LEU A 50 -13.77 4.79 -13.25
CA LEU A 50 -12.76 3.77 -13.53
C LEU A 50 -11.44 4.36 -14.07
N PRO A 51 -11.46 5.34 -15.01
CA PRO A 51 -10.24 6.01 -15.46
C PRO A 51 -9.48 6.69 -14.33
N GLU A 52 -10.20 7.33 -13.39
CA GLU A 52 -9.64 8.02 -12.24
C GLU A 52 -8.94 7.02 -11.29
N MET A 53 -9.58 5.89 -11.03
CA MET A 53 -8.99 4.84 -10.20
C MET A 53 -7.70 4.28 -10.83
N ILE A 54 -7.72 4.01 -12.13
CA ILE A 54 -6.53 3.50 -12.84
C ILE A 54 -5.41 4.53 -12.83
N ALA A 55 -5.71 5.78 -13.14
CA ALA A 55 -4.73 6.85 -13.14
C ALA A 55 -4.14 7.10 -11.74
N HIS A 56 -4.99 7.06 -10.70
CA HIS A 56 -4.55 7.17 -9.31
C HIS A 56 -3.64 6.02 -8.91
N LEU A 57 -3.98 4.78 -9.29
CA LEU A 57 -3.13 3.61 -9.05
C LEU A 57 -1.78 3.73 -9.75
N VAL A 58 -1.79 4.11 -11.04
CA VAL A 58 -0.57 4.31 -11.82
C VAL A 58 0.29 5.42 -11.24
N LEU A 59 -0.31 6.54 -10.83
CA LEU A 59 0.39 7.64 -10.18
C LEU A 59 1.06 7.18 -8.87
N CYS A 60 0.31 6.55 -7.98
CA CYS A 60 0.83 6.10 -6.69
C CYS A 60 1.99 5.10 -6.86
N LEU A 61 1.82 4.09 -7.72
CA LEU A 61 2.86 3.09 -7.97
C LEU A 61 4.06 3.69 -8.70
N GLY A 62 3.82 4.41 -9.80
CA GLY A 62 4.86 4.97 -10.65
C GLY A 62 5.69 6.01 -9.92
N LEU A 63 5.04 6.98 -9.28
CA LEU A 63 5.75 8.06 -8.58
C LEU A 63 6.48 7.56 -7.34
N THR A 64 5.87 6.65 -6.54
CA THR A 64 6.55 6.06 -5.38
C THR A 64 7.76 5.24 -5.82
N TYR A 65 7.63 4.47 -6.90
CA TYR A 65 8.74 3.68 -7.43
C TYR A 65 9.87 4.57 -7.97
N ALA A 66 9.53 5.58 -8.78
CA ALA A 66 10.49 6.50 -9.38
C ALA A 66 11.20 7.35 -8.32
N SER A 67 10.45 7.97 -7.41
CA SER A 67 11.02 8.79 -6.32
C SER A 67 11.89 7.96 -5.38
N ASN A 68 11.48 6.72 -5.04
CA ASN A 68 12.31 5.84 -4.22
C ASN A 68 13.64 5.52 -4.90
N ARG A 69 13.65 5.27 -6.22
CA ARG A 69 14.90 5.03 -6.96
C ARG A 69 15.76 6.27 -7.06
N ALA A 70 15.18 7.42 -7.35
CA ALA A 70 15.90 8.68 -7.44
C ALA A 70 16.57 9.04 -6.09
N ILE A 71 15.82 8.93 -4.99
CA ILE A 71 16.34 9.21 -3.66
C ILE A 71 17.40 8.18 -3.24
N ALA A 72 17.19 6.89 -3.51
CA ALA A 72 18.19 5.86 -3.25
C ALA A 72 19.52 6.11 -3.96
N ALA A 73 19.44 6.59 -5.22
CA ALA A 73 20.65 6.97 -5.97
C ALA A 73 21.39 8.14 -5.31
N LEU A 74 20.68 9.16 -4.78
CA LEU A 74 21.28 10.27 -4.06
C LEU A 74 21.99 9.82 -2.76
N PHE A 75 21.43 8.82 -2.07
CA PHE A 75 22.02 8.26 -0.85
C PHE A 75 22.99 7.10 -1.12
N HIS A 76 23.26 6.76 -2.39
CA HIS A 76 24.11 5.63 -2.78
C HIS A 76 23.70 4.28 -2.17
N VAL A 77 22.39 4.06 -2.00
CA VAL A 77 21.81 2.86 -1.40
C VAL A 77 21.01 2.06 -2.45
N HIS A 78 21.03 0.73 -2.35
CA HIS A 78 20.21 -0.10 -3.23
C HIS A 78 18.73 -0.05 -2.83
N PRO A 79 17.83 0.38 -3.74
CA PRO A 79 16.40 0.49 -3.42
C PRO A 79 15.72 -0.87 -3.39
N HIS A 80 14.91 -1.13 -2.37
CA HIS A 80 14.04 -2.30 -2.32
C HIS A 80 12.75 -2.06 -3.11
N SER A 81 12.62 -2.67 -4.29
CA SER A 81 11.46 -2.48 -5.17
C SER A 81 10.15 -2.93 -4.53
N GLU A 82 10.13 -4.08 -3.83
CA GLU A 82 8.94 -4.59 -3.13
C GLU A 82 8.39 -3.57 -2.12
N SER A 83 9.28 -2.95 -1.35
CA SER A 83 8.89 -1.92 -0.36
C SER A 83 8.30 -0.66 -1.01
N SER A 84 8.77 -0.28 -2.20
CA SER A 84 8.19 0.87 -2.94
C SER A 84 6.78 0.57 -3.41
N LEU A 85 6.56 -0.62 -3.99
CA LEU A 85 5.25 -1.05 -4.48
C LEU A 85 4.24 -1.16 -3.33
N ILE A 86 4.63 -1.74 -2.19
CA ILE A 86 3.78 -1.78 -1.00
C ILE A 86 3.39 -0.37 -0.57
N THR A 87 4.35 0.56 -0.52
CA THR A 87 4.09 1.96 -0.14
C THR A 87 3.12 2.62 -1.12
N GLY A 88 3.31 2.43 -2.43
CA GLY A 88 2.41 2.96 -3.46
C GLY A 88 0.99 2.40 -3.36
N LEU A 89 0.84 1.09 -3.13
CA LEU A 89 -0.47 0.47 -2.92
C LEU A 89 -1.16 0.95 -1.64
N LEU A 90 -0.40 1.15 -0.56
CA LEU A 90 -0.96 1.74 0.68
C LEU A 90 -1.44 3.17 0.45
N LEU A 91 -0.68 4.00 -0.28
CA LEU A 91 -1.09 5.37 -0.62
C LEU A 91 -2.31 5.38 -1.54
N TYR A 92 -2.40 4.43 -2.49
CA TYR A 92 -3.59 4.25 -3.32
C TYR A 92 -4.86 4.04 -2.47
N PHE A 93 -4.78 3.24 -1.40
CA PHE A 93 -5.91 3.02 -0.50
C PHE A 93 -6.10 4.11 0.55
N LEU A 94 -5.09 4.91 0.83
CA LEU A 94 -5.16 6.00 1.80
C LEU A 94 -5.77 7.27 1.22
N PHE A 95 -5.64 7.53 -0.07
CA PHE A 95 -6.19 8.72 -0.72
C PHE A 95 -7.32 8.32 -1.68
N TRP A 96 -8.37 9.14 -1.70
CA TRP A 96 -9.48 8.95 -2.63
C TRP A 96 -8.99 9.13 -4.08
N PRO A 97 -9.44 8.26 -5.00
CA PRO A 97 -9.20 8.50 -6.43
C PRO A 97 -9.80 9.85 -6.82
N THR A 98 -8.96 10.77 -7.22
CA THR A 98 -9.34 12.14 -7.52
C THR A 98 -10.09 12.17 -8.84
N GLN A 99 -11.26 12.79 -8.87
CA GLN A 99 -11.92 13.11 -10.14
C GLN A 99 -11.00 14.07 -10.89
N PHE A 100 -10.72 13.77 -12.15
CA PHE A 100 -9.98 14.69 -12.99
C PHE A 100 -10.86 15.90 -13.27
N PRO A 101 -10.63 17.08 -12.66
CA PRO A 101 -11.20 18.31 -13.17
C PRO A 101 -10.67 18.52 -14.59
N ALA A 102 -11.31 19.36 -15.37
CA ALA A 102 -10.93 19.70 -16.74
C ALA A 102 -9.52 20.34 -16.84
N GLY A 103 -8.51 19.68 -16.31
CA GLY A 103 -7.11 20.10 -16.26
C GLY A 103 -6.25 19.15 -15.41
N LEU A 104 -5.09 18.78 -15.92
CA LEU A 104 -4.13 17.81 -15.36
C LEU A 104 -3.52 18.18 -14.00
N LEU A 105 -3.86 19.34 -13.40
CA LEU A 105 -3.25 19.86 -12.17
C LEU A 105 -4.33 20.25 -11.15
N SER A 106 -4.94 19.24 -10.52
CA SER A 106 -5.74 19.51 -9.31
C SER A 106 -4.82 19.55 -8.07
N LEU A 107 -5.17 20.38 -7.08
CA LEU A 107 -4.48 20.43 -5.79
C LEU A 107 -4.47 19.07 -5.10
N ASP A 108 -5.54 18.28 -5.26
CA ASP A 108 -5.65 16.93 -4.71
C ASP A 108 -4.63 15.99 -5.33
N LEU A 109 -4.44 16.04 -6.65
CA LEU A 109 -3.44 15.24 -7.35
C LEU A 109 -2.02 15.63 -6.93
N ALA A 110 -1.79 16.94 -6.77
CA ALA A 110 -0.52 17.43 -6.22
C ALA A 110 -0.28 16.92 -4.79
N GLY A 111 -1.33 16.86 -3.96
CA GLY A 111 -1.27 16.29 -2.62
C GLY A 111 -0.88 14.81 -2.62
N VAL A 112 -1.51 14.00 -3.49
CA VAL A 112 -1.14 12.58 -3.65
C VAL A 112 0.29 12.42 -4.14
N ALA A 113 0.71 13.22 -5.13
CA ALA A 113 2.07 13.21 -5.64
C ALA A 113 3.09 13.57 -4.54
N LEU A 114 2.79 14.61 -3.76
CA LEU A 114 3.59 15.02 -2.60
C LEU A 114 3.70 13.88 -1.58
N ALA A 115 2.59 13.20 -1.25
CA ALA A 115 2.59 12.06 -0.33
C ALA A 115 3.49 10.93 -0.82
N CYS A 116 3.49 10.61 -2.12
CA CYS A 116 4.35 9.60 -2.71
C CYS A 116 5.84 9.93 -2.57
N VAL A 117 6.20 11.18 -2.83
CA VAL A 117 7.59 11.66 -2.71
C VAL A 117 8.04 11.66 -1.25
N ILE A 118 7.22 12.20 -0.33
CA ILE A 118 7.52 12.24 1.10
C ILE A 118 7.62 10.82 1.67
N ALA A 119 6.70 9.93 1.32
CA ALA A 119 6.76 8.53 1.74
C ALA A 119 8.06 7.86 1.29
N SER A 120 8.51 8.12 0.07
CA SER A 120 9.78 7.62 -0.42
C SER A 120 10.98 8.24 0.32
N ALA A 121 10.96 9.55 0.55
CA ALA A 121 12.02 10.26 1.27
C ALA A 121 12.13 9.82 2.74
N SER A 122 10.99 9.57 3.39
CA SER A 122 10.94 9.14 4.80
C SER A 122 11.68 7.80 5.05
N LYS A 123 11.76 6.94 4.04
CA LYS A 123 12.51 5.67 4.13
C LYS A 123 14.01 5.87 4.38
N TYR A 124 14.52 7.00 3.95
CA TYR A 124 15.96 7.34 4.06
C TYR A 124 16.18 8.35 5.17
N ALA A 125 15.39 9.41 5.21
CA ALA A 125 15.52 10.49 6.18
C ALA A 125 15.12 10.07 7.62
N LEU A 126 14.09 9.19 7.76
CA LEU A 126 13.59 8.70 9.03
C LEU A 126 14.00 7.23 9.27
N ALA A 127 15.22 6.87 8.88
CA ALA A 127 15.78 5.56 9.13
C ALA A 127 16.78 5.61 10.30
N TRP A 128 16.68 4.61 11.20
CA TRP A 128 17.62 4.41 12.28
C TRP A 128 18.20 3.00 12.21
N ARG A 129 19.52 2.86 12.18
CA ARG A 129 20.21 1.56 12.10
C ARG A 129 19.72 0.68 10.94
N GLY A 130 19.43 1.27 9.77
CA GLY A 130 18.96 0.56 8.57
C GLY A 130 17.49 0.14 8.59
N ARG A 131 16.70 0.61 9.57
CA ARG A 131 15.25 0.35 9.65
C ARG A 131 14.48 1.67 9.67
N HIS A 132 13.35 1.73 8.95
CA HIS A 132 12.48 2.90 9.06
C HIS A 132 11.77 2.88 10.41
N ILE A 133 11.76 4.04 11.07
CA ILE A 133 11.10 4.22 12.38
C ILE A 133 9.58 4.26 12.20
N PHE A 134 9.10 4.87 11.12
CA PHE A 134 7.68 5.02 10.80
C PHE A 134 7.33 4.26 9.53
N ASN A 135 6.05 3.86 9.42
CA ASN A 135 5.52 3.38 8.14
C ASN A 135 5.62 4.51 7.10
N PRO A 136 6.31 4.32 5.96
CA PRO A 136 6.52 5.36 4.97
C PRO A 136 5.22 5.94 4.41
N ALA A 137 4.21 5.10 4.14
CA ALA A 137 2.92 5.58 3.64
C ALA A 137 2.22 6.46 4.68
N ALA A 138 2.26 6.08 5.97
CA ALA A 138 1.69 6.88 7.05
C ALA A 138 2.43 8.22 7.22
N ALA A 139 3.77 8.23 7.12
CA ALA A 139 4.55 9.45 7.17
C ALA A 139 4.22 10.40 6.00
N GLY A 140 4.11 9.86 4.77
CA GLY A 140 3.70 10.63 3.61
C GLY A 140 2.30 11.23 3.76
N ALA A 141 1.33 10.40 4.18
CA ALA A 141 -0.05 10.83 4.40
C ALA A 141 -0.18 11.90 5.50
N PHE A 142 0.51 11.71 6.61
CA PHE A 142 0.51 12.65 7.74
C PHE A 142 1.06 14.03 7.34
N ILE A 143 2.24 14.07 6.75
CA ILE A 143 2.87 15.33 6.36
C ILE A 143 2.05 16.05 5.28
N THR A 144 1.51 15.32 4.30
CA THR A 144 0.62 15.90 3.29
C THR A 144 -0.65 16.45 3.92
N GLY A 145 -1.25 15.75 4.90
CA GLY A 145 -2.40 16.26 5.64
C GLY A 145 -2.13 17.57 6.37
N LEU A 146 -0.91 17.78 6.89
CA LEU A 146 -0.52 19.04 7.53
C LEU A 146 -0.44 20.21 6.54
N THR A 147 -0.21 19.95 5.25
CA THR A 147 -0.20 21.01 4.22
C THR A 147 -1.61 21.45 3.80
N GLY A 148 -2.65 20.70 4.18
CA GLY A 148 -4.01 20.95 3.75
C GLY A 148 -4.31 20.61 2.29
N LEU A 149 -3.32 20.09 1.54
CA LEU A 149 -3.50 19.75 0.11
C LEU A 149 -4.39 18.53 -0.10
N ASN A 150 -4.28 17.54 0.79
CA ASN A 150 -5.14 16.35 0.73
C ASN A 150 -5.18 15.67 2.11
N ILE A 151 -6.33 15.07 2.43
CA ILE A 151 -6.52 14.36 3.70
C ILE A 151 -6.61 12.86 3.40
N ALA A 152 -5.81 12.08 4.11
CA ALA A 152 -5.84 10.63 3.98
C ALA A 152 -7.13 10.05 4.57
N THR A 153 -7.81 9.21 3.79
CA THR A 153 -9.02 8.49 4.18
C THR A 153 -8.89 7.03 3.74
N TRP A 154 -8.95 6.10 4.67
CA TRP A 154 -8.82 4.67 4.34
C TRP A 154 -10.09 4.15 3.64
N TRP A 155 -10.24 4.37 2.35
CA TRP A 155 -11.43 4.00 1.59
C TRP A 155 -11.56 2.49 1.32
N ALA A 156 -10.49 1.71 1.50
CA ALA A 156 -10.54 0.25 1.43
C ALA A 156 -11.45 -0.38 2.51
N ALA A 157 -11.90 0.36 3.51
CA ALA A 157 -12.84 -0.10 4.53
C ALA A 157 -14.33 0.03 4.12
N THR A 158 -14.62 0.23 2.84
CA THR A 158 -16.02 0.18 2.35
C THR A 158 -16.62 -1.22 2.51
N PRO A 159 -17.94 -1.35 2.75
CA PRO A 159 -18.58 -2.65 2.95
C PRO A 159 -18.27 -3.67 1.85
N ALA A 160 -18.23 -3.22 0.59
CA ALA A 160 -17.93 -4.07 -0.55
C ALA A 160 -16.48 -4.60 -0.52
N MET A 161 -15.53 -3.80 -0.06
CA MET A 161 -14.12 -4.20 0.05
C MET A 161 -13.84 -5.12 1.23
N LEU A 162 -14.64 -5.06 2.31
CA LEU A 162 -14.40 -5.82 3.55
C LEU A 162 -14.38 -7.33 3.31
N TRP A 163 -15.12 -7.83 2.34
CA TRP A 163 -15.14 -9.27 1.99
C TRP A 163 -13.75 -9.82 1.65
N LEU A 164 -12.88 -9.00 1.11
CA LEU A 164 -11.52 -9.41 0.77
C LEU A 164 -10.47 -8.82 1.71
N VAL A 165 -10.71 -7.64 2.27
CA VAL A 165 -9.82 -7.01 3.25
C VAL A 165 -9.68 -7.87 4.50
N LEU A 166 -10.79 -8.36 5.07
CA LEU A 166 -10.74 -9.19 6.29
C LEU A 166 -9.94 -10.48 6.12
N PRO A 167 -10.20 -11.33 5.11
CA PRO A 167 -9.35 -12.50 4.88
C PRO A 167 -7.90 -12.16 4.61
N GLY A 168 -7.62 -11.08 3.86
CA GLY A 168 -6.27 -10.60 3.59
C GLY A 168 -5.51 -10.21 4.85
N VAL A 169 -6.15 -9.44 5.74
CA VAL A 169 -5.59 -9.06 7.05
C VAL A 169 -5.33 -10.29 7.91
N LEU A 170 -6.30 -11.22 8.00
CA LEU A 170 -6.14 -12.45 8.78
C LEU A 170 -4.98 -13.30 8.26
N LEU A 171 -4.81 -13.39 6.95
CA LEU A 171 -3.70 -14.11 6.33
C LEU A 171 -2.35 -13.50 6.71
N VAL A 172 -2.23 -12.19 6.65
CA VAL A 172 -1.01 -11.47 7.03
C VAL A 172 -0.73 -11.64 8.52
N LEU A 173 -1.74 -11.45 9.40
CA LEU A 173 -1.59 -11.61 10.84
C LEU A 173 -1.20 -13.04 11.23
N PHE A 174 -1.79 -14.04 10.59
CA PHE A 174 -1.43 -15.45 10.81
C PHE A 174 0.04 -15.71 10.50
N ARG A 175 0.55 -15.10 9.42
CA ARG A 175 1.98 -15.23 9.06
C ARG A 175 2.88 -14.49 10.04
N VAL A 176 2.51 -13.27 10.47
CA VAL A 176 3.28 -12.48 11.45
C VAL A 176 3.38 -13.22 12.78
N ARG A 177 2.27 -13.76 13.31
CA ARG A 177 2.23 -14.49 14.58
C ARG A 177 3.16 -15.72 14.59
N LYS A 178 3.48 -16.30 13.44
CA LYS A 178 4.40 -17.43 13.34
C LYS A 178 5.87 -17.03 13.24
N LEU A 179 6.16 -15.76 13.03
CA LEU A 179 7.52 -15.21 12.99
C LEU A 179 7.95 -14.61 14.33
N LEU A 180 7.01 -14.42 15.24
CA LEU A 180 7.21 -14.03 16.64
C LEU A 180 7.24 -15.25 17.55
#